data_179b16a1c9ec79599b696f5f1f8094ee
#
_entry.id   179b16a1c9ec79599b696f5f1f8094ee
#
_cell.length_a   1.000
_cell.length_b   1.000
_cell.length_c   1.000
_cell.angle_alpha   90.00
_cell.angle_beta   90.00
_cell.angle_gamma   90.00
#
_symmetry.space_group_name_H-M   'P 1'
#
loop_
_entity.id
_entity.type
_entity.pdbx_description
1 polymer ?
#
loop_
_entity_poly.entity_id
_entity_poly.type
_entity_poly.pdbx_seq_one_letter_code
_entity_poly.pdbx_strand_id
1 'polypeptide(L)'
;MTLYLRILSYIKPYMHRLLFAMVCTIMAAAGNLYIPWIIKDMIDEVLADKNGTMLNWIAASIIAIFIVRGLFWYGQNYLMSYVGQSVIIDIRAAVFKKLQRLSVSFYDKNKTGTIMSYVTNDVNALQSAMVENTIEMITEGFILIGSVVAMIYLDWRLTLFTVCTFPVVLWFMEFFGKKIRKTGGRIQECTADITSVLQESVASARVIKSFVREDYEVDRFDVENKANFRANMKNAQLMATLTPVVELVAAIGVTMIIWYGGNNVINGTITAGSLVAFLTYAVNISNPIKRLTRVIGNIQKALAAAQRVFMIIDMPEEIAESRDAKQLPEVSGKVEFQNVSFAYNDKGNVITDLSFSVKPGEVIAIVGPSGAGKSTIANLLPRFYDVNKGDIKIDGHSVREVTLDSLREQVGIVPQETMLFNGSVYNNILYGRLDATKEEIEAAAKAANAHDFIMQLTDCYETKLGDRGVNLSGGQRQRIAIARAILKNPRILILDEATSALDTESERVVQEALDRLMVGRTSFVIAHRLSTVKNADKILVLEKGNLVESGTHDELLALDGLYAHLYKIQYRNKEAK
;
A
#
# COMPACT_ATOMS: atom_id res chain seq x y z
N MET A 1 -6.01 -6.45 22.49
CA MET A 1 -7.20 -6.98 21.78
C MET A 1 -6.70 -7.96 20.73
N THR A 2 -7.15 -9.22 20.72
CA THR A 2 -6.67 -10.18 19.72
C THR A 2 -7.04 -9.70 18.32
N LEU A 3 -6.17 -9.91 17.34
CA LEU A 3 -6.35 -9.48 15.94
C LEU A 3 -7.73 -9.88 15.39
N TYR A 4 -8.22 -11.06 15.77
CA TYR A 4 -9.55 -11.56 15.39
C TYR A 4 -10.69 -10.67 15.89
N LEU A 5 -10.66 -10.25 17.15
CA LEU A 5 -11.70 -9.38 17.71
C LEU A 5 -11.74 -8.03 17.01
N ARG A 6 -10.61 -7.58 16.54
CA ARG A 6 -10.49 -6.33 15.80
C ARG A 6 -11.07 -6.42 14.39
N ILE A 7 -10.79 -7.50 13.69
CA ILE A 7 -11.43 -7.78 12.39
C ILE A 7 -12.95 -7.88 12.57
N LEU A 8 -13.40 -8.59 13.60
CA LEU A 8 -14.83 -8.70 13.93
C LEU A 8 -15.50 -7.35 14.20
N SER A 9 -14.78 -6.37 14.76
CA SER A 9 -15.35 -5.04 14.99
C SER A 9 -15.72 -4.31 13.70
N TYR A 10 -14.96 -4.51 12.61
CA TYR A 10 -15.30 -3.97 11.28
C TYR A 10 -16.46 -4.72 10.60
N ILE A 11 -16.69 -6.00 10.97
CA ILE A 11 -17.84 -6.78 10.47
C ILE A 11 -19.13 -6.44 11.20
N LYS A 12 -19.06 -6.01 12.45
CA LYS A 12 -20.20 -5.76 13.33
C LYS A 12 -21.34 -4.94 12.70
N PRO A 13 -21.08 -3.84 11.96
CA PRO A 13 -22.14 -3.07 11.30
C PRO A 13 -22.94 -3.87 10.26
N TYR A 14 -22.34 -4.91 9.70
CA TYR A 14 -22.89 -5.71 8.61
C TYR A 14 -23.39 -7.09 9.06
N MET A 15 -23.48 -7.33 10.39
CA MET A 15 -23.75 -8.64 10.99
C MET A 15 -25.08 -9.25 10.51
N HIS A 16 -26.13 -8.45 10.35
CA HIS A 16 -27.43 -8.96 9.88
C HIS A 16 -27.35 -9.54 8.45
N ARG A 17 -26.55 -8.89 7.55
CA ARG A 17 -26.33 -9.40 6.20
C ARG A 17 -25.46 -10.65 6.20
N LEU A 18 -24.46 -10.68 7.07
CA LEU A 18 -23.60 -11.84 7.25
C LEU A 18 -24.41 -13.07 7.73
N LEU A 19 -25.30 -12.89 8.73
CA LEU A 19 -26.16 -13.96 9.21
C LEU A 19 -27.07 -14.50 8.11
N PHE A 20 -27.68 -13.61 7.31
CA PHE A 20 -28.52 -14.04 6.20
C PHE A 20 -27.70 -14.76 5.11
N ALA A 21 -26.49 -14.29 4.82
CA ALA A 21 -25.56 -14.98 3.92
C ALA A 21 -25.19 -16.38 4.43
N MET A 22 -24.97 -16.54 5.75
CA MET A 22 -24.71 -17.85 6.37
C MET A 22 -25.88 -18.81 6.20
N VAL A 23 -27.12 -18.34 6.39
CA VAL A 23 -28.32 -19.16 6.14
C VAL A 23 -28.38 -19.59 4.68
N CYS A 24 -28.15 -18.67 3.74
CA CYS A 24 -28.08 -19.00 2.31
C CYS A 24 -26.99 -20.04 2.02
N THR A 25 -25.83 -19.92 2.67
CA THR A 25 -24.69 -20.86 2.52
C THR A 25 -25.09 -22.27 2.97
N ILE A 26 -25.72 -22.40 4.13
CA ILE A 26 -26.17 -23.68 4.68
C ILE A 26 -27.23 -24.29 3.79
N MET A 27 -28.20 -23.51 3.32
CA MET A 27 -29.26 -24.00 2.43
C MET A 27 -28.73 -24.46 1.08
N ALA A 28 -27.76 -23.71 0.50
CA ALA A 28 -27.10 -24.13 -0.73
C ALA A 28 -26.28 -25.43 -0.56
N ALA A 29 -25.59 -25.58 0.57
CA ALA A 29 -24.84 -26.79 0.90
C ALA A 29 -25.75 -27.99 1.18
N ALA A 30 -26.87 -27.79 1.87
CA ALA A 30 -27.89 -28.83 2.11
C ALA A 30 -28.46 -29.38 0.79
N GLY A 31 -28.69 -28.48 -0.20
CA GLY A 31 -29.10 -28.90 -1.55
C GLY A 31 -28.08 -29.83 -2.22
N ASN A 32 -26.78 -29.60 -2.04
CA ASN A 32 -25.71 -30.48 -2.55
C ASN A 32 -25.74 -31.86 -1.87
N LEU A 33 -25.98 -31.91 -0.56
CA LEU A 33 -26.02 -33.17 0.20
C LEU A 33 -27.25 -34.00 -0.11
N TYR A 34 -28.33 -33.37 -0.53
CA TYR A 34 -29.60 -34.08 -0.79
C TYR A 34 -29.62 -34.79 -2.15
N ILE A 35 -28.81 -34.37 -3.13
CA ILE A 35 -28.78 -34.96 -4.48
C ILE A 35 -28.45 -36.46 -4.47
N PRO A 36 -27.41 -36.98 -3.78
CA PRO A 36 -27.15 -38.41 -3.75
C PRO A 36 -28.30 -39.24 -3.10
N TRP A 37 -29.04 -38.64 -2.18
CA TRP A 37 -30.20 -39.27 -1.56
C TRP A 37 -31.34 -39.46 -2.56
N ILE A 38 -31.64 -38.46 -3.36
CA ILE A 38 -32.65 -38.58 -4.43
C ILE A 38 -32.25 -39.65 -5.45
N ILE A 39 -30.95 -39.73 -5.77
CA ILE A 39 -30.44 -40.78 -6.69
C ILE A 39 -30.70 -42.18 -6.08
N LYS A 40 -30.52 -42.34 -4.76
CA LYS A 40 -30.83 -43.56 -4.04
C LYS A 40 -32.31 -43.95 -4.23
N ASP A 41 -33.22 -43.03 -3.91
CA ASP A 41 -34.68 -43.29 -3.98
C ASP A 41 -35.10 -43.54 -5.45
N MET A 42 -34.51 -42.87 -6.44
CA MET A 42 -34.72 -43.12 -7.86
C MET A 42 -34.38 -44.58 -8.23
N ILE A 43 -33.23 -45.07 -7.76
CA ILE A 43 -32.78 -46.44 -8.08
C ILE A 43 -33.63 -47.48 -7.37
N ASP A 44 -33.91 -47.29 -6.08
CA ASP A 44 -34.51 -48.28 -5.23
C ASP A 44 -36.05 -48.42 -5.43
N GLU A 45 -36.74 -47.27 -5.68
CA GLU A 45 -38.21 -47.27 -5.77
C GLU A 45 -38.69 -47.18 -7.22
N VAL A 46 -38.07 -46.27 -8.04
CA VAL A 46 -38.62 -45.99 -9.38
C VAL A 46 -38.17 -46.99 -10.42
N LEU A 47 -36.86 -47.31 -10.45
CA LEU A 47 -36.31 -48.22 -11.44
C LEU A 47 -36.66 -49.68 -11.12
N ALA A 48 -36.73 -50.04 -9.84
CA ALA A 48 -37.11 -51.37 -9.41
C ALA A 48 -38.60 -51.67 -9.74
N ASP A 49 -39.50 -50.70 -9.48
CA ASP A 49 -40.95 -50.87 -9.70
C ASP A 49 -41.41 -50.45 -11.09
N LYS A 50 -40.50 -49.97 -11.96
CA LYS A 50 -40.78 -49.49 -13.34
C LYS A 50 -41.87 -48.41 -13.39
N ASN A 51 -41.95 -47.55 -12.36
CA ASN A 51 -42.98 -46.51 -12.22
C ASN A 51 -42.61 -45.22 -12.95
N GLY A 52 -43.05 -45.07 -14.22
CA GLY A 52 -42.75 -43.90 -15.05
C GLY A 52 -43.34 -42.57 -14.52
N THR A 53 -44.46 -42.61 -13.79
CA THR A 53 -45.06 -41.38 -13.22
C THR A 53 -44.17 -40.82 -12.12
N MET A 54 -43.65 -41.68 -11.25
CA MET A 54 -42.76 -41.30 -10.16
C MET A 54 -41.41 -40.77 -10.67
N LEU A 55 -40.91 -41.34 -11.80
CA LEU A 55 -39.70 -40.83 -12.48
C LEU A 55 -39.83 -39.35 -12.89
N ASN A 56 -41.01 -38.99 -13.45
CA ASN A 56 -41.25 -37.60 -13.84
C ASN A 56 -41.27 -36.65 -12.64
N TRP A 57 -41.85 -37.07 -11.49
CA TRP A 57 -41.82 -36.27 -10.26
C TRP A 57 -40.42 -36.12 -9.69
N ILE A 58 -39.60 -37.16 -9.69
CA ILE A 58 -38.21 -37.09 -9.25
C ILE A 58 -37.40 -36.16 -10.18
N ALA A 59 -37.57 -36.29 -11.49
CA ALA A 59 -36.93 -35.40 -12.45
C ALA A 59 -37.30 -33.91 -12.21
N ALA A 60 -38.58 -33.63 -11.98
CA ALA A 60 -39.05 -32.29 -11.65
C ALA A 60 -38.50 -31.81 -10.31
N SER A 61 -38.42 -32.67 -9.28
CA SER A 61 -37.87 -32.32 -7.97
C SER A 61 -36.37 -31.99 -8.03
N ILE A 62 -35.60 -32.72 -8.84
CA ILE A 62 -34.17 -32.41 -9.06
C ILE A 62 -34.03 -31.02 -9.66
N ILE A 63 -34.79 -30.67 -10.70
CA ILE A 63 -34.76 -29.35 -11.32
C ILE A 63 -35.15 -28.28 -10.30
N ALA A 64 -36.19 -28.48 -9.53
CA ALA A 64 -36.65 -27.57 -8.49
C ALA A 64 -35.53 -27.32 -7.43
N ILE A 65 -34.87 -28.38 -6.97
CA ILE A 65 -33.75 -28.27 -6.02
C ILE A 65 -32.59 -27.48 -6.61
N PHE A 66 -32.23 -27.70 -7.88
CA PHE A 66 -31.17 -26.92 -8.53
C PHE A 66 -31.54 -25.44 -8.67
N ILE A 67 -32.81 -25.10 -8.96
CA ILE A 67 -33.29 -23.71 -9.00
C ILE A 67 -33.20 -23.08 -7.61
N VAL A 68 -33.76 -23.74 -6.59
CA VAL A 68 -33.74 -23.24 -5.20
C VAL A 68 -32.30 -23.07 -4.70
N ARG A 69 -31.46 -24.07 -4.92
CA ARG A 69 -30.03 -24.01 -4.60
C ARG A 69 -29.34 -22.84 -5.33
N GLY A 70 -29.67 -22.63 -6.61
CA GLY A 70 -29.12 -21.54 -7.41
C GLY A 70 -29.47 -20.16 -6.83
N LEU A 71 -30.71 -19.98 -6.36
CA LEU A 71 -31.15 -18.76 -5.68
C LEU A 71 -30.38 -18.52 -4.38
N PHE A 72 -30.23 -19.53 -3.54
CA PHE A 72 -29.47 -19.44 -2.30
C PHE A 72 -27.97 -19.21 -2.58
N TRP A 73 -27.40 -19.86 -3.59
CA TRP A 73 -26.02 -19.63 -4.01
C TRP A 73 -25.78 -18.20 -4.51
N TYR A 74 -26.73 -17.63 -5.26
CA TYR A 74 -26.70 -16.24 -5.66
C TYR A 74 -26.75 -15.31 -4.43
N GLY A 75 -27.71 -15.53 -3.53
CA GLY A 75 -27.86 -14.75 -2.30
C GLY A 75 -26.61 -14.79 -1.42
N GLN A 76 -26.03 -15.97 -1.22
CA GLN A 76 -24.78 -16.19 -0.49
C GLN A 76 -23.64 -15.36 -1.08
N ASN A 77 -23.37 -15.51 -2.40
CA ASN A 77 -22.24 -14.81 -3.03
C ASN A 77 -22.42 -13.29 -3.06
N TYR A 78 -23.63 -12.83 -3.37
CA TYR A 78 -23.93 -11.39 -3.41
C TYR A 78 -23.79 -10.75 -2.02
N LEU A 79 -24.40 -11.33 -0.99
CA LEU A 79 -24.37 -10.77 0.36
C LEU A 79 -22.96 -10.80 0.97
N MET A 80 -22.23 -11.89 0.80
CA MET A 80 -20.86 -12.00 1.29
C MET A 80 -19.93 -11.04 0.56
N SER A 81 -20.06 -10.90 -0.76
CA SER A 81 -19.29 -9.90 -1.53
C SER A 81 -19.62 -8.49 -1.06
N TYR A 82 -20.91 -8.18 -0.79
CA TYR A 82 -21.30 -6.88 -0.26
C TYR A 82 -20.64 -6.60 1.09
N VAL A 83 -20.71 -7.55 2.04
CA VAL A 83 -20.07 -7.41 3.37
C VAL A 83 -18.57 -7.21 3.22
N GLY A 84 -17.92 -8.02 2.39
CA GLY A 84 -16.47 -7.93 2.19
C GLY A 84 -16.05 -6.59 1.59
N GLN A 85 -16.73 -6.12 0.54
CA GLN A 85 -16.42 -4.81 -0.07
C GLN A 85 -16.66 -3.66 0.90
N SER A 86 -17.73 -3.72 1.71
CA SER A 86 -18.02 -2.68 2.70
C SER A 86 -16.92 -2.59 3.77
N VAL A 87 -16.48 -3.73 4.30
CA VAL A 87 -15.38 -3.76 5.28
C VAL A 87 -14.06 -3.24 4.69
N ILE A 88 -13.80 -3.53 3.40
CA ILE A 88 -12.62 -3.00 2.71
C ILE A 88 -12.64 -1.48 2.61
N ILE A 89 -13.77 -0.91 2.24
CA ILE A 89 -13.92 0.55 2.17
C ILE A 89 -13.57 1.16 3.53
N ASP A 90 -14.09 0.60 4.62
CA ASP A 90 -13.85 1.09 5.98
C ASP A 90 -12.37 0.96 6.37
N ILE A 91 -11.74 -0.19 6.10
CA ILE A 91 -10.32 -0.41 6.43
C ILE A 91 -9.42 0.50 5.56
N ARG A 92 -9.67 0.60 4.25
CA ARG A 92 -8.89 1.49 3.37
C ARG A 92 -9.00 2.95 3.81
N ALA A 93 -10.20 3.40 4.15
CA ALA A 93 -10.42 4.75 4.65
C ALA A 93 -9.65 4.98 5.97
N ALA A 94 -9.68 4.02 6.90
CA ALA A 94 -8.95 4.09 8.17
C ALA A 94 -7.43 4.14 7.95
N VAL A 95 -6.89 3.27 7.08
CA VAL A 95 -5.45 3.26 6.75
C VAL A 95 -5.05 4.57 6.07
N PHE A 96 -5.80 5.02 5.07
CA PHE A 96 -5.50 6.26 4.35
C PHE A 96 -5.54 7.48 5.26
N LYS A 97 -6.58 7.59 6.12
CA LYS A 97 -6.68 8.64 7.13
C LYS A 97 -5.48 8.63 8.07
N LYS A 98 -5.02 7.44 8.49
CA LYS A 98 -3.84 7.32 9.34
C LYS A 98 -2.57 7.71 8.61
N LEU A 99 -2.38 7.26 7.38
CA LEU A 99 -1.24 7.66 6.55
C LEU A 99 -1.14 9.18 6.45
N GLN A 100 -2.24 9.91 6.22
CA GLN A 100 -2.20 11.38 6.12
C GLN A 100 -1.76 12.08 7.44
N ARG A 101 -1.82 11.38 8.58
CA ARG A 101 -1.45 11.91 9.91
C ARG A 101 -0.07 11.45 10.38
N LEU A 102 0.55 10.50 9.70
CA LEU A 102 1.90 10.06 10.04
C LEU A 102 2.94 11.14 9.72
N SER A 103 4.02 11.15 10.50
CA SER A 103 5.14 12.07 10.34
C SER A 103 5.90 11.86 9.02
N VAL A 104 6.63 12.87 8.58
CA VAL A 104 7.51 12.77 7.41
C VAL A 104 8.58 11.69 7.63
N SER A 105 9.05 11.51 8.87
CA SER A 105 9.98 10.44 9.28
C SER A 105 9.52 9.04 8.85
N PHE A 106 8.22 8.76 8.91
CA PHE A 106 7.67 7.49 8.41
C PHE A 106 7.89 7.31 6.91
N TYR A 107 7.66 8.36 6.13
CA TYR A 107 7.81 8.32 4.67
C TYR A 107 9.27 8.21 4.24
N ASP A 108 10.18 8.84 4.97
CA ASP A 108 11.63 8.75 4.71
C ASP A 108 12.21 7.36 5.03
N LYS A 109 11.66 6.68 6.05
CA LYS A 109 12.09 5.33 6.45
C LYS A 109 11.48 4.22 5.58
N ASN A 110 10.36 4.48 4.88
CA ASN A 110 9.62 3.46 4.16
C ASN A 110 9.52 3.75 2.67
N LYS A 111 9.77 2.75 1.83
CA LYS A 111 9.61 2.90 0.38
C LYS A 111 8.14 3.08 0.00
N THR A 112 7.84 4.02 -0.89
CA THR A 112 6.48 4.30 -1.39
C THR A 112 5.75 3.04 -1.87
N GLY A 113 6.42 2.16 -2.63
CA GLY A 113 5.83 0.90 -3.10
C GLY A 113 5.41 -0.05 -1.98
N THR A 114 6.14 -0.07 -0.85
CA THR A 114 5.77 -0.86 0.33
C THR A 114 4.51 -0.30 0.99
N ILE A 115 4.42 1.02 1.14
CA ILE A 115 3.24 1.69 1.69
C ILE A 115 2.01 1.45 0.80
N MET A 116 2.16 1.57 -0.51
CA MET A 116 1.07 1.27 -1.46
C MET A 116 0.60 -0.18 -1.36
N SER A 117 1.54 -1.13 -1.19
CA SER A 117 1.21 -2.56 -1.01
C SER A 117 0.38 -2.82 0.24
N TYR A 118 0.58 -2.08 1.33
CA TYR A 118 -0.24 -2.19 2.53
C TYR A 118 -1.70 -1.79 2.28
N VAL A 119 -1.93 -0.72 1.52
CA VAL A 119 -3.28 -0.21 1.23
C VAL A 119 -4.00 -1.05 0.18
N THR A 120 -3.27 -1.66 -0.76
CA THR A 120 -3.86 -2.42 -1.87
C THR A 120 -3.83 -3.92 -1.62
N ASN A 121 -2.64 -4.52 -1.61
CA ASN A 121 -2.47 -5.98 -1.60
C ASN A 121 -2.87 -6.59 -0.24
N ASP A 122 -2.42 -5.99 0.88
CA ASP A 122 -2.71 -6.54 2.20
C ASP A 122 -4.19 -6.39 2.57
N VAL A 123 -4.83 -5.28 2.20
CA VAL A 123 -6.27 -5.11 2.42
C VAL A 123 -7.08 -6.07 1.54
N ASN A 124 -6.65 -6.33 0.29
CA ASN A 124 -7.30 -7.34 -0.57
C ASN A 124 -7.13 -8.77 -0.02
N ALA A 125 -5.96 -9.10 0.55
CA ALA A 125 -5.75 -10.38 1.20
C ALA A 125 -6.69 -10.60 2.40
N LEU A 126 -6.99 -9.53 3.14
CA LEU A 126 -8.02 -9.55 4.21
C LEU A 126 -9.41 -9.84 3.64
N GLN A 127 -9.79 -9.22 2.52
CA GLN A 127 -11.08 -9.46 1.88
C GLN A 127 -11.26 -10.93 1.51
N SER A 128 -10.30 -11.50 0.78
CA SER A 128 -10.40 -12.89 0.35
C SER A 128 -10.56 -13.83 1.55
N ALA A 129 -9.88 -13.55 2.67
CA ALA A 129 -10.03 -14.35 3.88
C ALA A 129 -11.40 -14.21 4.54
N MET A 130 -11.95 -12.99 4.57
CA MET A 130 -13.22 -12.72 5.23
C MET A 130 -14.43 -13.17 4.42
N VAL A 131 -14.33 -13.16 3.10
CA VAL A 131 -15.45 -13.50 2.19
C VAL A 131 -15.28 -14.91 1.66
N GLU A 132 -14.31 -15.11 0.76
CA GLU A 132 -14.16 -16.36 0.02
C GLU A 132 -13.83 -17.54 0.94
N ASN A 133 -12.84 -17.37 1.81
CA ASN A 133 -12.41 -18.45 2.71
C ASN A 133 -13.46 -18.76 3.78
N THR A 134 -14.25 -17.77 4.22
CA THR A 134 -15.33 -17.99 5.19
C THR A 134 -16.47 -18.78 4.54
N ILE A 135 -16.88 -18.43 3.32
CA ILE A 135 -17.87 -19.18 2.55
C ILE A 135 -17.39 -20.62 2.34
N GLU A 136 -16.15 -20.78 1.82
CA GLU A 136 -15.58 -22.11 1.59
C GLU A 136 -15.52 -22.93 2.88
N MET A 137 -15.09 -22.35 4.00
CA MET A 137 -14.98 -23.05 5.28
C MET A 137 -16.34 -23.56 5.77
N ILE A 138 -17.37 -22.72 5.69
CA ILE A 138 -18.72 -23.11 6.13
C ILE A 138 -19.32 -24.13 5.16
N THR A 139 -19.27 -23.88 3.86
CA THR A 139 -19.84 -24.75 2.83
C THR A 139 -19.17 -26.13 2.84
N GLU A 140 -17.85 -26.16 2.77
CA GLU A 140 -17.09 -27.40 2.68
C GLU A 140 -17.08 -28.17 4.03
N GLY A 141 -17.08 -27.43 5.14
CA GLY A 141 -17.27 -28.04 6.48
C GLY A 141 -18.63 -28.71 6.62
N PHE A 142 -19.69 -28.03 6.18
CA PHE A 142 -21.05 -28.60 6.23
C PHE A 142 -21.19 -29.80 5.29
N ILE A 143 -20.64 -29.73 4.07
CA ILE A 143 -20.64 -30.84 3.11
C ILE A 143 -19.84 -32.03 3.66
N LEU A 144 -18.68 -31.80 4.25
CA LEU A 144 -17.84 -32.86 4.82
C LEU A 144 -18.55 -33.59 5.96
N ILE A 145 -19.04 -32.81 6.95
CA ILE A 145 -19.76 -33.38 8.10
C ILE A 145 -21.04 -34.09 7.64
N GLY A 146 -21.83 -33.46 6.77
CA GLY A 146 -23.06 -34.02 6.25
C GLY A 146 -22.84 -35.30 5.43
N SER A 147 -21.78 -35.34 4.61
CA SER A 147 -21.42 -36.55 3.85
C SER A 147 -21.02 -37.71 4.76
N VAL A 148 -20.22 -37.44 5.80
CA VAL A 148 -19.82 -38.46 6.77
C VAL A 148 -21.04 -38.98 7.53
N VAL A 149 -21.94 -38.11 8.00
CA VAL A 149 -23.17 -38.49 8.68
C VAL A 149 -24.08 -39.34 7.77
N ALA A 150 -24.25 -38.92 6.50
CA ALA A 150 -25.04 -39.69 5.53
C ALA A 150 -24.43 -41.07 5.26
N MET A 151 -23.12 -41.18 5.14
CA MET A 151 -22.43 -42.46 4.95
C MET A 151 -22.59 -43.37 6.16
N ILE A 152 -22.48 -42.89 7.40
CA ILE A 152 -22.70 -43.67 8.63
C ILE A 152 -24.14 -44.18 8.69
N TYR A 153 -25.11 -43.34 8.28
CA TYR A 153 -26.50 -43.71 8.26
C TYR A 153 -26.81 -44.81 7.21
N LEU A 154 -26.16 -44.73 6.02
CA LEU A 154 -26.35 -45.72 4.96
C LEU A 154 -25.72 -47.06 5.33
N ASP A 155 -24.46 -47.10 5.73
CA ASP A 155 -23.77 -48.28 6.25
C ASP A 155 -22.52 -47.87 7.05
N TRP A 156 -22.53 -48.04 8.37
CA TRP A 156 -21.40 -47.67 9.24
C TRP A 156 -20.16 -48.54 9.00
N ARG A 157 -20.33 -49.80 8.54
CA ARG A 157 -19.20 -50.72 8.27
C ARG A 157 -18.45 -50.30 7.01
N LEU A 158 -19.19 -49.98 5.93
CA LEU A 158 -18.60 -49.38 4.73
C LEU A 158 -17.89 -48.04 5.02
N THR A 159 -18.50 -47.25 5.90
CA THR A 159 -17.89 -45.97 6.32
C THR A 159 -16.57 -46.21 7.04
N LEU A 160 -16.46 -47.18 7.92
CA LEU A 160 -15.24 -47.55 8.61
C LEU A 160 -14.14 -47.96 7.60
N PHE A 161 -14.48 -48.80 6.61
CA PHE A 161 -13.55 -49.16 5.54
C PHE A 161 -13.06 -47.94 4.77
N THR A 162 -13.96 -47.04 4.40
CA THR A 162 -13.60 -45.81 3.68
C THR A 162 -12.68 -44.93 4.53
N VAL A 163 -12.99 -44.76 5.82
CA VAL A 163 -12.16 -43.96 6.73
C VAL A 163 -10.74 -44.57 6.88
N CYS A 164 -10.60 -45.89 6.86
CA CYS A 164 -9.29 -46.55 6.93
C CYS A 164 -8.39 -46.28 5.70
N THR A 165 -8.94 -45.85 4.55
CA THR A 165 -8.16 -45.47 3.38
C THR A 165 -7.58 -44.04 3.49
N PHE A 166 -8.20 -43.15 4.29
CA PHE A 166 -7.76 -41.77 4.43
C PHE A 166 -6.34 -41.59 5.01
N PRO A 167 -5.93 -42.31 6.07
CA PRO A 167 -4.57 -42.18 6.60
C PRO A 167 -3.49 -42.45 5.56
N VAL A 168 -3.74 -43.39 4.65
CA VAL A 168 -2.78 -43.69 3.56
C VAL A 168 -2.68 -42.55 2.58
N VAL A 169 -3.81 -41.95 2.15
CA VAL A 169 -3.84 -40.79 1.27
C VAL A 169 -3.18 -39.59 1.94
N LEU A 170 -3.51 -39.34 3.22
CA LEU A 170 -2.91 -38.23 3.99
C LEU A 170 -1.41 -38.39 4.15
N TRP A 171 -0.90 -39.59 4.35
CA TRP A 171 0.54 -39.86 4.43
C TRP A 171 1.26 -39.53 3.11
N PHE A 172 0.71 -39.94 1.97
CA PHE A 172 1.24 -39.57 0.66
C PHE A 172 1.20 -38.04 0.44
N MET A 173 0.08 -37.41 0.77
CA MET A 173 -0.09 -35.95 0.64
C MET A 173 0.94 -35.20 1.52
N GLU A 174 1.22 -35.68 2.73
CA GLU A 174 2.19 -35.05 3.61
C GLU A 174 3.63 -35.25 3.08
N PHE A 175 3.97 -36.46 2.64
CA PHE A 175 5.29 -36.79 2.10
C PHE A 175 5.62 -35.95 0.86
N PHE A 176 4.72 -35.92 -0.12
CA PHE A 176 4.91 -35.11 -1.32
C PHE A 176 4.75 -33.61 -1.02
N GLY A 177 3.82 -33.25 -0.15
CA GLY A 177 3.54 -31.86 0.22
C GLY A 177 4.76 -31.15 0.85
N LYS A 178 5.58 -31.84 1.65
CA LYS A 178 6.84 -31.31 2.18
C LYS A 178 7.83 -30.98 1.04
N LYS A 179 7.94 -31.88 0.04
CA LYS A 179 8.83 -31.69 -1.13
C LYS A 179 8.33 -30.53 -2.02
N ILE A 180 7.02 -30.50 -2.28
CA ILE A 180 6.36 -29.47 -3.10
C ILE A 180 6.50 -28.10 -2.43
N ARG A 181 6.33 -27.99 -1.11
CA ARG A 181 6.56 -26.73 -0.38
C ARG A 181 7.99 -26.23 -0.49
N LYS A 182 8.97 -27.13 -0.36
CA LYS A 182 10.40 -26.78 -0.52
C LYS A 182 10.70 -26.26 -1.93
N THR A 183 10.16 -26.94 -2.96
CA THR A 183 10.33 -26.52 -4.36
C THR A 183 9.60 -25.22 -4.65
N GLY A 184 8.41 -25.02 -4.06
CA GLY A 184 7.65 -23.77 -4.15
C GLY A 184 8.41 -22.56 -3.58
N GLY A 185 9.10 -22.75 -2.45
CA GLY A 185 10.00 -21.72 -1.90
C GLY A 185 11.11 -21.35 -2.91
N ARG A 186 11.74 -22.36 -3.52
CA ARG A 186 12.78 -22.11 -4.54
C ARG A 186 12.26 -21.40 -5.79
N ILE A 187 11.05 -21.72 -6.24
CA ILE A 187 10.39 -21.01 -7.34
C ILE A 187 10.21 -19.52 -6.99
N GLN A 188 9.78 -19.25 -5.76
CA GLN A 188 9.56 -17.87 -5.31
C GLN A 188 10.87 -17.08 -5.23
N GLU A 189 11.97 -17.68 -4.78
CA GLU A 189 13.32 -17.09 -4.81
C GLU A 189 13.73 -16.76 -6.26
N CYS A 190 13.70 -17.74 -7.17
CA CYS A 190 14.07 -17.51 -8.56
C CYS A 190 13.17 -16.50 -9.26
N THR A 191 11.88 -16.41 -8.90
CA THR A 191 10.98 -15.38 -9.44
C THR A 191 11.34 -13.99 -8.92
N ALA A 192 11.76 -13.88 -7.65
CA ALA A 192 12.25 -12.62 -7.09
C ALA A 192 13.55 -12.17 -7.79
N ASP A 193 14.47 -13.09 -8.07
CA ASP A 193 15.72 -12.83 -8.80
C ASP A 193 15.42 -12.29 -10.22
N ILE A 194 14.53 -12.94 -10.98
CA ILE A 194 14.05 -12.45 -12.29
C ILE A 194 13.46 -11.06 -12.18
N THR A 195 12.60 -10.82 -11.18
CA THR A 195 11.94 -9.52 -10.99
C THR A 195 12.97 -8.43 -10.69
N SER A 196 14.00 -8.76 -9.89
CA SER A 196 15.10 -7.85 -9.58
C SER A 196 15.89 -7.45 -10.84
N VAL A 197 16.27 -8.43 -11.68
CA VAL A 197 16.96 -8.18 -12.94
C VAL A 197 16.10 -7.31 -13.86
N LEU A 198 14.81 -7.61 -14.00
CA LEU A 198 13.89 -6.82 -14.81
C LEU A 198 13.75 -5.38 -14.33
N GLN A 199 13.59 -5.18 -13.00
CA GLN A 199 13.48 -3.84 -12.42
C GLN A 199 14.76 -3.03 -12.65
N GLU A 200 15.93 -3.63 -12.47
CA GLU A 200 17.21 -3.00 -12.70
C GLU A 200 17.38 -2.62 -14.18
N SER A 201 17.14 -3.55 -15.09
CA SER A 201 17.28 -3.33 -16.54
C SER A 201 16.31 -2.28 -17.06
N VAL A 202 15.04 -2.29 -16.62
CA VAL A 202 14.05 -1.28 -17.03
C VAL A 202 14.40 0.10 -16.47
N ALA A 203 14.79 0.17 -15.19
CA ALA A 203 15.20 1.44 -14.58
C ALA A 203 16.46 2.03 -15.22
N SER A 204 17.39 1.16 -15.65
CA SER A 204 18.68 1.54 -16.23
C SER A 204 18.68 1.48 -17.77
N ALA A 205 17.52 1.42 -18.43
CA ALA A 205 17.42 1.21 -19.89
C ALA A 205 18.26 2.24 -20.70
N ARG A 206 18.29 3.49 -20.27
CA ARG A 206 19.11 4.53 -20.91
C ARG A 206 20.61 4.24 -20.81
N VAL A 207 21.05 3.72 -19.66
CA VAL A 207 22.46 3.33 -19.44
C VAL A 207 22.82 2.12 -20.33
N ILE A 208 21.98 1.08 -20.31
CA ILE A 208 22.17 -0.13 -21.15
C ILE A 208 22.33 0.25 -22.62
N LYS A 209 21.43 1.12 -23.12
CA LYS A 209 21.47 1.63 -24.51
C LYS A 209 22.73 2.44 -24.79
N SER A 210 23.15 3.30 -23.86
CA SER A 210 24.34 4.15 -24.07
C SER A 210 25.66 3.35 -24.10
N PHE A 211 25.70 2.21 -23.43
CA PHE A 211 26.88 1.33 -23.42
C PHE A 211 26.77 0.15 -24.39
N VAL A 212 25.66 0.04 -25.15
CA VAL A 212 25.41 -1.06 -26.12
C VAL A 212 25.61 -2.42 -25.41
N ARG A 213 24.85 -2.65 -24.33
CA ARG A 213 24.97 -3.85 -23.50
C ARG A 213 23.67 -4.67 -23.46
N GLU A 214 22.84 -4.55 -24.47
CA GLU A 214 21.55 -5.26 -24.55
C GLU A 214 21.73 -6.78 -24.47
N ASP A 215 22.67 -7.33 -25.25
CA ASP A 215 22.91 -8.77 -25.29
C ASP A 215 23.42 -9.29 -23.94
N TYR A 216 24.27 -8.52 -23.24
CA TYR A 216 24.74 -8.88 -21.90
C TYR A 216 23.58 -8.98 -20.90
N GLU A 217 22.62 -8.02 -20.93
CA GLU A 217 21.45 -8.05 -20.06
C GLU A 217 20.47 -9.18 -20.44
N VAL A 218 20.35 -9.51 -21.71
CA VAL A 218 19.58 -10.68 -22.19
C VAL A 218 20.19 -11.98 -21.65
N ASP A 219 21.50 -12.14 -21.73
CA ASP A 219 22.19 -13.31 -21.20
C ASP A 219 22.03 -13.42 -19.69
N ARG A 220 22.16 -12.31 -18.96
CA ARG A 220 21.95 -12.24 -17.50
C ARG A 220 20.53 -12.65 -17.12
N PHE A 221 19.52 -12.14 -17.84
CA PHE A 221 18.11 -12.53 -17.65
C PHE A 221 17.90 -14.02 -17.93
N ASP A 222 18.51 -14.55 -19.02
CA ASP A 222 18.34 -15.94 -19.42
C ASP A 222 18.89 -16.94 -18.41
N VAL A 223 19.96 -16.59 -17.71
CA VAL A 223 20.50 -17.40 -16.60
C VAL A 223 19.45 -17.59 -15.49
N GLU A 224 18.83 -16.50 -15.02
CA GLU A 224 17.82 -16.55 -13.97
C GLU A 224 16.52 -17.22 -14.46
N ASN A 225 16.14 -16.96 -15.70
CA ASN A 225 14.97 -17.56 -16.34
C ASN A 225 15.12 -19.09 -16.46
N LYS A 226 16.30 -19.59 -16.82
CA LYS A 226 16.62 -21.02 -16.85
C LYS A 226 16.65 -21.63 -15.44
N ALA A 227 17.09 -20.88 -14.42
CA ALA A 227 17.02 -21.34 -13.04
C ALA A 227 15.56 -21.50 -12.57
N ASN A 228 14.71 -20.53 -12.88
CA ASN A 228 13.28 -20.58 -12.61
C ASN A 228 12.59 -21.73 -13.34
N PHE A 229 12.90 -21.93 -14.64
CA PHE A 229 12.40 -23.06 -15.41
C PHE A 229 12.72 -24.41 -14.76
N ARG A 230 13.98 -24.63 -14.32
CA ARG A 230 14.39 -25.88 -13.64
C ARG A 230 13.62 -26.10 -12.34
N ALA A 231 13.41 -25.03 -11.55
CA ALA A 231 12.64 -25.10 -10.31
C ALA A 231 11.16 -25.44 -10.58
N ASN A 232 10.54 -24.83 -11.60
CA ASN A 232 9.18 -25.13 -12.02
C ASN A 232 9.02 -26.54 -12.56
N MET A 233 9.97 -27.00 -13.39
CA MET A 233 9.94 -28.38 -13.92
C MET A 233 10.06 -29.43 -12.83
N LYS A 234 10.91 -29.19 -11.80
CA LYS A 234 10.98 -30.08 -10.64
C LYS A 234 9.67 -30.12 -9.84
N ASN A 235 9.01 -28.98 -9.68
CA ASN A 235 7.68 -28.91 -9.04
C ASN A 235 6.62 -29.63 -9.87
N ALA A 236 6.60 -29.40 -11.19
CA ALA A 236 5.72 -30.08 -12.12
C ALA A 236 5.89 -31.60 -12.08
N GLN A 237 7.15 -32.09 -12.02
CA GLN A 237 7.45 -33.51 -11.90
C GLN A 237 6.88 -34.11 -10.59
N LEU A 238 7.03 -33.40 -9.46
CA LEU A 238 6.47 -33.85 -8.17
C LEU A 238 4.94 -33.90 -8.22
N MET A 239 4.30 -32.90 -8.81
CA MET A 239 2.84 -32.87 -8.99
C MET A 239 2.35 -33.94 -9.95
N ALA A 240 3.05 -34.15 -11.08
CA ALA A 240 2.74 -35.20 -12.03
C ALA A 240 2.89 -36.62 -11.46
N THR A 241 3.72 -36.79 -10.45
CA THR A 241 3.87 -38.08 -9.73
C THR A 241 2.81 -38.24 -8.64
N LEU A 242 2.49 -37.17 -7.90
CA LEU A 242 1.52 -37.21 -6.79
C LEU A 242 0.12 -37.62 -7.28
N THR A 243 -0.35 -37.01 -8.38
CA THR A 243 -1.73 -37.21 -8.85
C THR A 243 -2.04 -38.69 -9.15
N PRO A 244 -1.26 -39.42 -9.96
CA PRO A 244 -1.53 -40.85 -10.22
C PRO A 244 -1.43 -41.73 -8.97
N VAL A 245 -0.54 -41.40 -8.03
CA VAL A 245 -0.41 -42.16 -6.78
C VAL A 245 -1.67 -42.00 -5.93
N VAL A 246 -2.19 -40.78 -5.79
CA VAL A 246 -3.44 -40.50 -5.05
C VAL A 246 -4.64 -41.15 -5.76
N GLU A 247 -4.70 -41.07 -7.09
CA GLU A 247 -5.76 -41.71 -7.89
C GLU A 247 -5.75 -43.24 -7.74
N LEU A 248 -4.56 -43.86 -7.73
CA LEU A 248 -4.47 -45.32 -7.50
C LEU A 248 -4.99 -45.72 -6.14
N VAL A 249 -4.63 -45.00 -5.07
CA VAL A 249 -5.13 -45.27 -3.72
C VAL A 249 -6.65 -45.06 -3.65
N ALA A 250 -7.16 -44.00 -4.28
CA ALA A 250 -8.61 -43.77 -4.37
C ALA A 250 -9.32 -44.86 -5.15
N ALA A 251 -8.76 -45.32 -6.28
CA ALA A 251 -9.32 -46.42 -7.08
C ALA A 251 -9.39 -47.74 -6.27
N ILE A 252 -8.34 -48.06 -5.48
CA ILE A 252 -8.36 -49.22 -4.57
C ILE A 252 -9.50 -49.07 -3.55
N GLY A 253 -9.65 -47.86 -2.95
CA GLY A 253 -10.75 -47.60 -2.00
C GLY A 253 -12.12 -47.79 -2.63
N VAL A 254 -12.35 -47.22 -3.81
CA VAL A 254 -13.62 -47.36 -4.57
C VAL A 254 -13.88 -48.83 -4.92
N THR A 255 -12.85 -49.54 -5.37
CA THR A 255 -12.96 -50.99 -5.70
C THR A 255 -13.35 -51.80 -4.47
N MET A 256 -12.76 -51.51 -3.30
CA MET A 256 -13.14 -52.20 -2.04
C MET A 256 -14.57 -51.91 -1.63
N ILE A 257 -15.03 -50.64 -1.80
CA ILE A 257 -16.42 -50.26 -1.52
C ILE A 257 -17.38 -51.03 -2.44
N ILE A 258 -17.07 -51.09 -3.75
CA ILE A 258 -17.90 -51.83 -4.73
C ILE A 258 -17.90 -53.31 -4.42
N TRP A 259 -16.77 -53.91 -4.09
CA TRP A 259 -16.66 -55.32 -3.81
C TRP A 259 -17.41 -55.69 -2.54
N TYR A 260 -17.17 -55.02 -1.41
CA TYR A 260 -17.83 -55.30 -0.15
C TYR A 260 -19.33 -54.89 -0.17
N GLY A 261 -19.61 -53.65 -0.67
CA GLY A 261 -20.99 -53.16 -0.80
C GLY A 261 -21.82 -53.98 -1.79
N GLY A 262 -21.22 -54.38 -2.92
CA GLY A 262 -21.89 -55.28 -3.89
C GLY A 262 -22.25 -56.62 -3.29
N ASN A 263 -21.36 -57.24 -2.50
CA ASN A 263 -21.71 -58.46 -1.74
C ASN A 263 -22.87 -58.23 -0.76
N ASN A 264 -22.91 -57.07 -0.06
CA ASN A 264 -24.01 -56.72 0.81
C ASN A 264 -25.34 -56.52 0.07
N VAL A 265 -25.29 -55.97 -1.15
CA VAL A 265 -26.47 -55.85 -2.04
C VAL A 265 -26.96 -57.23 -2.47
N ILE A 266 -26.08 -58.16 -2.89
CA ILE A 266 -26.41 -59.52 -3.27
C ILE A 266 -27.04 -60.28 -2.11
N ASN A 267 -26.55 -60.06 -0.89
CA ASN A 267 -27.09 -60.68 0.33
C ASN A 267 -28.35 -59.99 0.87
N GLY A 268 -28.85 -58.92 0.23
CA GLY A 268 -30.06 -58.19 0.61
C GLY A 268 -29.92 -57.31 1.88
N THR A 269 -28.70 -57.04 2.35
CA THR A 269 -28.45 -56.23 3.56
C THR A 269 -28.50 -54.73 3.31
N ILE A 270 -28.19 -54.28 2.09
CA ILE A 270 -28.32 -52.90 1.61
C ILE A 270 -28.95 -52.90 0.22
N THR A 271 -29.53 -51.76 -0.19
CA THR A 271 -30.09 -51.58 -1.52
C THR A 271 -29.05 -51.12 -2.54
N ALA A 272 -29.29 -51.35 -3.84
CA ALA A 272 -28.42 -50.89 -4.91
C ALA A 272 -28.32 -49.36 -4.91
N GLY A 273 -29.42 -48.64 -4.69
CA GLY A 273 -29.45 -47.19 -4.57
C GLY A 273 -28.63 -46.68 -3.39
N SER A 274 -28.67 -47.38 -2.24
CA SER A 274 -27.84 -47.04 -1.08
C SER A 274 -26.33 -47.15 -1.39
N LEU A 275 -25.91 -48.18 -2.14
CA LEU A 275 -24.52 -48.35 -2.57
C LEU A 275 -24.08 -47.21 -3.49
N VAL A 276 -24.91 -46.82 -4.47
CA VAL A 276 -24.62 -45.73 -5.41
C VAL A 276 -24.54 -44.38 -4.67
N ALA A 277 -25.47 -44.10 -3.76
CA ALA A 277 -25.44 -42.89 -2.93
C ALA A 277 -24.17 -42.87 -2.06
N PHE A 278 -23.82 -43.99 -1.42
CA PHE A 278 -22.61 -44.13 -0.62
C PHE A 278 -21.35 -43.82 -1.44
N LEU A 279 -21.22 -44.40 -2.64
CA LEU A 279 -20.12 -44.12 -3.55
C LEU A 279 -20.03 -42.62 -3.93
N THR A 280 -21.18 -42.02 -4.20
CA THR A 280 -21.24 -40.57 -4.52
C THR A 280 -20.76 -39.71 -3.36
N TYR A 281 -21.16 -40.00 -2.12
CA TYR A 281 -20.65 -39.30 -0.94
C TYR A 281 -19.16 -39.56 -0.74
N ALA A 282 -18.69 -40.82 -0.87
CA ALA A 282 -17.29 -41.19 -0.68
C ALA A 282 -16.35 -40.46 -1.66
N VAL A 283 -16.72 -40.38 -2.95
CA VAL A 283 -15.95 -39.66 -3.96
C VAL A 283 -15.94 -38.13 -3.68
N ASN A 284 -17.10 -37.61 -3.28
CA ASN A 284 -17.22 -36.16 -3.03
C ASN A 284 -16.47 -35.66 -1.77
N ILE A 285 -16.13 -36.51 -0.80
CA ILE A 285 -15.41 -36.12 0.42
C ILE A 285 -14.00 -35.53 0.12
N SER A 286 -13.36 -35.95 -0.97
CA SER A 286 -12.00 -35.50 -1.28
C SER A 286 -11.91 -33.98 -1.60
N ASN A 287 -12.94 -33.39 -2.19
CA ASN A 287 -13.00 -31.99 -2.56
C ASN A 287 -13.06 -31.04 -1.33
N PRO A 288 -13.98 -31.24 -0.37
CA PRO A 288 -13.99 -30.51 0.89
C PRO A 288 -12.64 -30.50 1.61
N ILE A 289 -11.97 -31.64 1.72
CA ILE A 289 -10.68 -31.74 2.41
C ILE A 289 -9.62 -30.89 1.71
N LYS A 290 -9.52 -30.97 0.37
CA LYS A 290 -8.57 -30.16 -0.41
C LYS A 290 -8.84 -28.67 -0.25
N ARG A 291 -10.12 -28.26 -0.31
CA ARG A 291 -10.52 -26.85 -0.19
C ARG A 291 -10.28 -26.31 1.23
N LEU A 292 -10.65 -27.04 2.28
CA LEU A 292 -10.40 -26.65 3.66
C LEU A 292 -8.90 -26.49 3.95
N THR A 293 -8.06 -27.39 3.42
CA THR A 293 -6.60 -27.26 3.55
C THR A 293 -6.08 -25.97 2.90
N ARG A 294 -6.61 -25.60 1.73
CA ARG A 294 -6.26 -24.34 1.04
C ARG A 294 -6.71 -23.13 1.86
N VAL A 295 -7.93 -23.18 2.41
CA VAL A 295 -8.49 -22.11 3.26
C VAL A 295 -7.60 -21.82 4.46
N ILE A 296 -7.10 -22.87 5.16
CA ILE A 296 -6.19 -22.70 6.29
C ILE A 296 -4.92 -21.92 5.88
N GLY A 297 -4.34 -22.26 4.72
CA GLY A 297 -3.18 -21.55 4.19
C GLY A 297 -3.47 -20.07 3.85
N ASN A 298 -4.64 -19.79 3.28
CA ASN A 298 -5.06 -18.43 2.94
C ASN A 298 -5.35 -17.60 4.20
N ILE A 299 -5.96 -18.19 5.23
CA ILE A 299 -6.19 -17.51 6.52
C ILE A 299 -4.85 -17.09 7.16
N GLN A 300 -3.82 -17.94 7.12
CA GLN A 300 -2.51 -17.58 7.66
C GLN A 300 -1.89 -16.37 6.92
N LYS A 301 -1.99 -16.33 5.58
CA LYS A 301 -1.53 -15.18 4.79
C LYS A 301 -2.31 -13.91 5.14
N ALA A 302 -3.61 -14.03 5.29
CA ALA A 302 -4.47 -12.89 5.64
C ALA A 302 -4.20 -12.38 7.06
N LEU A 303 -3.90 -13.25 8.02
CA LEU A 303 -3.49 -12.83 9.36
C LEU A 303 -2.18 -12.03 9.35
N ALA A 304 -1.19 -12.46 8.55
CA ALA A 304 0.04 -11.71 8.37
C ALA A 304 -0.22 -10.33 7.72
N ALA A 305 -1.10 -10.27 6.71
CA ALA A 305 -1.53 -9.01 6.09
C ALA A 305 -2.27 -8.11 7.11
N ALA A 306 -3.18 -8.68 7.90
CA ALA A 306 -3.89 -7.97 8.96
C ALA A 306 -2.93 -7.35 9.99
N GLN A 307 -1.90 -8.08 10.41
CA GLN A 307 -0.89 -7.54 11.33
C GLN A 307 -0.21 -6.30 10.76
N ARG A 308 0.17 -6.31 9.48
CA ARG A 308 0.79 -5.14 8.83
C ARG A 308 -0.18 -3.96 8.70
N VAL A 309 -1.42 -4.22 8.28
CA VAL A 309 -2.45 -3.18 8.15
C VAL A 309 -2.75 -2.52 9.49
N PHE A 310 -2.99 -3.32 10.54
CA PHE A 310 -3.27 -2.78 11.87
C PHE A 310 -2.04 -2.16 12.54
N MET A 311 -0.82 -2.63 12.24
CA MET A 311 0.40 -1.96 12.68
C MET A 311 0.45 -0.51 12.19
N ILE A 312 0.04 -0.23 10.95
CA ILE A 312 -0.04 1.16 10.44
C ILE A 312 -1.14 1.94 11.15
N ILE A 313 -2.34 1.36 11.30
CA ILE A 313 -3.47 2.05 11.94
C ILE A 313 -3.12 2.42 13.40
N ASP A 314 -2.36 1.56 14.09
CA ASP A 314 -1.97 1.72 15.50
C ASP A 314 -0.68 2.50 15.69
N MET A 315 0.05 2.78 14.61
CA MET A 315 1.33 3.47 14.70
C MET A 315 1.14 4.81 15.45
N PRO A 316 1.92 5.08 16.49
CA PRO A 316 1.84 6.36 17.17
C PRO A 316 2.19 7.49 16.20
N GLU A 317 1.56 8.63 16.37
CA GLU A 317 1.96 9.85 15.69
C GLU A 317 3.23 10.34 16.36
N GLU A 318 4.40 10.23 15.70
CA GLU A 318 5.70 10.64 16.26
C GLU A 318 5.67 12.12 16.65
N ILE A 319 4.88 12.94 15.93
CA ILE A 319 4.65 14.34 16.22
C ILE A 319 3.22 14.46 16.71
N ALA A 320 3.02 14.13 17.98
CA ALA A 320 1.73 14.31 18.63
C ALA A 320 1.54 15.76 19.05
N GLU A 321 0.38 16.31 18.77
CA GLU A 321 -0.03 17.57 19.37
C GLU A 321 -0.21 17.39 20.89
N SER A 322 0.26 18.37 21.66
CA SER A 322 -0.05 18.41 23.09
C SER A 322 -1.57 18.44 23.28
N ARG A 323 -2.09 17.81 24.33
CA ARG A 323 -3.52 17.91 24.66
C ARG A 323 -3.98 19.34 24.90
N ASP A 324 -3.06 20.22 25.32
CA ASP A 324 -3.28 21.63 25.59
C ASP A 324 -2.76 22.54 24.47
N ALA A 325 -2.49 21.98 23.26
CA ALA A 325 -2.02 22.76 22.13
C ALA A 325 -3.03 23.84 21.75
N LYS A 326 -2.54 25.08 21.65
CA LYS A 326 -3.34 26.25 21.30
C LYS A 326 -3.18 26.58 19.82
N GLN A 327 -4.16 27.24 19.25
CA GLN A 327 -3.97 27.82 17.92
C GLN A 327 -2.89 28.91 17.99
N LEU A 328 -1.95 28.88 17.05
CA LEU A 328 -0.98 29.94 16.88
C LEU A 328 -1.73 31.21 16.42
N PRO A 329 -1.64 32.34 17.13
CA PRO A 329 -2.29 33.58 16.70
C PRO A 329 -1.67 34.07 15.37
N GLU A 330 -2.24 35.14 14.78
CA GLU A 330 -1.58 35.80 13.67
C GLU A 330 -0.17 36.25 14.08
N VAL A 331 0.83 35.81 13.32
CA VAL A 331 2.22 36.04 13.64
C VAL A 331 2.82 37.18 12.83
N SER A 332 3.74 37.91 13.43
CA SER A 332 4.57 38.88 12.74
C SER A 332 5.71 38.20 11.96
N GLY A 333 6.12 37.02 12.41
CA GLY A 333 7.12 36.19 11.75
C GLY A 333 8.51 36.25 12.42
N LYS A 334 8.64 36.65 13.69
CA LYS A 334 9.89 36.48 14.46
C LYS A 334 10.14 35.00 14.71
N VAL A 335 11.35 34.52 14.40
CA VAL A 335 11.74 33.11 14.59
C VAL A 335 12.97 33.02 15.50
N GLU A 336 12.92 32.16 16.50
CA GLU A 336 14.02 31.94 17.45
C GLU A 336 14.33 30.45 17.56
N PHE A 337 15.59 30.10 17.37
CA PHE A 337 16.16 28.79 17.70
C PHE A 337 16.93 28.91 19.00
N GLN A 338 16.59 28.13 20.02
CA GLN A 338 17.16 28.22 21.38
C GLN A 338 17.82 26.87 21.74
N ASN A 339 19.15 26.80 21.65
CA ASN A 339 19.97 25.61 21.97
C ASN A 339 19.47 24.31 21.28
N VAL A 340 19.08 24.41 20.02
CA VAL A 340 18.46 23.32 19.26
C VAL A 340 19.50 22.27 18.90
N SER A 341 19.24 21.02 19.29
CA SER A 341 19.98 19.85 18.83
C SER A 341 19.03 18.82 18.23
N PHE A 342 19.45 18.21 17.13
CA PHE A 342 18.61 17.26 16.40
C PHE A 342 19.42 16.16 15.72
N ALA A 343 18.86 14.93 15.73
CA ALA A 343 19.33 13.76 15.00
C ALA A 343 18.14 13.02 14.35
N TYR A 344 18.29 12.56 13.12
CA TYR A 344 17.26 11.75 12.44
C TYR A 344 17.16 10.31 13.00
N ASN A 345 18.25 9.83 13.61
CA ASN A 345 18.37 8.52 14.22
C ASN A 345 19.54 8.53 15.23
N ASP A 346 19.77 7.42 15.93
CA ASP A 346 20.79 7.31 16.98
C ASP A 346 22.26 7.37 16.48
N LYS A 347 22.50 7.67 15.20
CA LYS A 347 23.86 7.69 14.60
C LYS A 347 24.63 9.00 14.80
N GLY A 348 24.08 9.97 15.51
CA GLY A 348 24.72 11.24 15.83
C GLY A 348 23.91 12.48 15.45
N ASN A 349 24.23 13.58 16.09
CA ASN A 349 23.57 14.85 15.86
C ASN A 349 23.88 15.41 14.47
N VAL A 350 22.84 15.85 13.78
CA VAL A 350 22.94 16.60 12.52
C VAL A 350 22.97 18.10 12.80
N ILE A 351 22.31 18.54 13.87
CA ILE A 351 22.36 19.90 14.41
C ILE A 351 22.77 19.79 15.88
N THR A 352 23.69 20.64 16.32
CA THR A 352 24.21 20.67 17.69
C THR A 352 24.19 22.09 18.23
N ASP A 353 23.45 22.31 19.32
CA ASP A 353 23.39 23.55 20.10
C ASP A 353 23.20 24.83 19.25
N LEU A 354 22.31 24.76 18.26
CA LEU A 354 22.04 25.83 17.33
C LEU A 354 21.17 26.92 17.99
N SER A 355 21.70 28.15 18.05
CA SER A 355 21.00 29.32 18.62
C SER A 355 21.11 30.51 17.70
N PHE A 356 19.99 31.09 17.27
CA PHE A 356 19.91 32.33 16.50
C PHE A 356 18.49 32.92 16.59
N SER A 357 18.37 34.19 16.23
CA SER A 357 17.09 34.90 16.12
C SER A 357 17.00 35.65 14.81
N VAL A 358 15.79 35.65 14.25
CA VAL A 358 15.41 36.32 13.00
C VAL A 358 14.27 37.28 13.28
N LYS A 359 14.38 38.50 12.80
CA LYS A 359 13.33 39.52 12.94
C LYS A 359 12.23 39.31 11.89
N PRO A 360 11.02 39.83 12.15
CA PRO A 360 9.96 39.82 11.16
C PRO A 360 10.42 40.51 9.85
N GLY A 361 10.17 39.84 8.73
CA GLY A 361 10.46 40.32 7.40
C GLY A 361 11.92 40.21 6.95
N GLU A 362 12.85 39.70 7.79
CA GLU A 362 14.24 39.45 7.39
C GLU A 362 14.37 38.28 6.41
N VAL A 363 15.25 38.43 5.45
CA VAL A 363 15.68 37.36 4.52
C VAL A 363 17.00 36.77 5.03
N ILE A 364 16.94 35.48 5.41
CA ILE A 364 18.09 34.75 5.96
C ILE A 364 18.61 33.75 4.92
N ALA A 365 19.87 33.89 4.54
CA ALA A 365 20.55 32.89 3.72
C ALA A 365 21.27 31.87 4.60
N ILE A 366 21.01 30.57 4.37
CA ILE A 366 21.70 29.47 5.05
C ILE A 366 22.71 28.87 4.09
N VAL A 367 24.01 28.97 4.46
CA VAL A 367 25.16 28.56 3.64
C VAL A 367 26.00 27.53 4.38
N GLY A 368 26.66 26.66 3.65
CA GLY A 368 27.57 25.65 4.23
C GLY A 368 27.78 24.45 3.29
N PRO A 369 28.78 23.61 3.57
CA PRO A 369 29.05 22.41 2.77
C PRO A 369 27.87 21.45 2.72
N SER A 370 27.92 20.47 1.80
CA SER A 370 26.91 19.39 1.77
C SER A 370 26.93 18.62 3.09
N GLY A 371 25.75 18.31 3.63
CA GLY A 371 25.64 17.64 4.92
C GLY A 371 25.80 18.53 6.15
N ALA A 372 25.94 19.85 6.01
CA ALA A 372 26.08 20.77 7.15
C ALA A 372 24.80 20.97 8.00
N GLY A 373 23.65 20.44 7.57
CA GLY A 373 22.39 20.57 8.31
C GLY A 373 21.40 21.61 7.77
N LYS A 374 21.66 22.21 6.61
CA LYS A 374 20.82 23.28 6.01
C LYS A 374 19.36 22.86 5.81
N SER A 375 19.10 21.76 5.11
CA SER A 375 17.75 21.24 4.89
C SER A 375 17.09 20.73 6.18
N THR A 376 17.89 20.39 7.19
CA THR A 376 17.38 20.01 8.50
C THR A 376 16.72 21.20 9.20
N ILE A 377 17.30 22.40 9.15
CA ILE A 377 16.68 23.62 9.69
C ILE A 377 15.34 23.88 9.00
N ALA A 378 15.31 23.75 7.66
CA ALA A 378 14.08 23.89 6.86
C ALA A 378 12.99 22.91 7.27
N ASN A 379 13.34 21.69 7.68
CA ASN A 379 12.40 20.66 8.10
C ASN A 379 11.94 20.81 9.57
N LEU A 380 12.76 21.40 10.42
CA LEU A 380 12.44 21.61 11.84
C LEU A 380 11.45 22.74 12.04
N LEU A 381 11.51 23.81 11.24
CA LEU A 381 10.65 24.99 11.41
C LEU A 381 9.15 24.68 11.21
N PRO A 382 8.70 23.93 10.18
CA PRO A 382 7.30 23.49 10.04
C PRO A 382 6.97 22.30 10.93
N ARG A 383 7.86 21.92 11.83
CA ARG A 383 7.74 20.78 12.72
C ARG A 383 7.43 19.48 11.94
N PHE A 384 8.23 19.18 10.91
CA PHE A 384 8.21 17.86 10.26
C PHE A 384 8.93 16.81 11.11
N TYR A 385 9.80 17.28 12.02
CA TYR A 385 10.49 16.53 13.06
C TYR A 385 10.50 17.34 14.35
N ASP A 386 10.45 16.67 15.50
CA ASP A 386 10.65 17.31 16.79
C ASP A 386 12.13 17.37 17.15
N VAL A 387 12.57 18.50 17.72
CA VAL A 387 13.97 18.65 18.16
C VAL A 387 14.25 17.75 19.38
N ASN A 388 15.47 17.21 19.45
CA ASN A 388 15.87 16.35 20.59
C ASN A 388 16.15 17.19 21.85
N LYS A 389 16.74 18.39 21.69
CA LYS A 389 17.01 19.35 22.76
C LYS A 389 16.74 20.76 22.26
N GLY A 390 16.50 21.68 23.20
CA GLY A 390 16.20 23.07 22.89
C GLY A 390 14.77 23.27 22.44
N ASP A 391 14.48 24.46 21.89
CA ASP A 391 13.16 24.85 21.45
C ASP A 391 13.22 25.76 20.23
N ILE A 392 12.16 25.76 19.41
CA ILE A 392 11.95 26.67 18.28
C ILE A 392 10.70 27.49 18.61
N LYS A 393 10.82 28.81 18.53
CA LYS A 393 9.73 29.72 18.82
C LYS A 393 9.39 30.61 17.65
N ILE A 394 8.10 30.85 17.45
CA ILE A 394 7.56 31.83 16.51
C ILE A 394 6.79 32.87 17.31
N ASP A 395 7.22 34.15 17.24
CA ASP A 395 6.70 35.25 18.03
C ASP A 395 6.58 34.92 19.56
N GLY A 396 7.57 34.19 20.08
CA GLY A 396 7.62 33.77 21.48
C GLY A 396 6.84 32.48 21.82
N HIS A 397 6.03 31.95 20.89
CA HIS A 397 5.28 30.70 21.08
C HIS A 397 6.12 29.49 20.62
N SER A 398 6.26 28.48 21.49
CA SER A 398 6.95 27.24 21.13
C SER A 398 6.17 26.49 20.05
N VAL A 399 6.84 26.01 19.03
CA VAL A 399 6.22 25.19 17.96
C VAL A 399 5.66 23.87 18.51
N ARG A 400 6.04 23.44 19.71
CA ARG A 400 5.53 22.23 20.40
C ARG A 400 4.22 22.47 21.12
N GLU A 401 3.90 23.71 21.46
CA GLU A 401 2.71 24.07 22.25
C GLU A 401 1.55 24.55 21.39
N VAL A 402 1.75 24.64 20.08
CA VAL A 402 0.72 25.06 19.13
C VAL A 402 0.24 23.88 18.26
N THR A 403 -0.97 24.01 17.70
CA THR A 403 -1.51 23.01 16.77
C THR A 403 -0.71 23.01 15.47
N LEU A 404 -0.49 21.83 14.89
CA LEU A 404 0.28 21.69 13.65
C LEU A 404 -0.37 22.42 12.48
N ASP A 405 -1.69 22.43 12.42
CA ASP A 405 -2.43 23.11 11.35
C ASP A 405 -2.19 24.61 11.41
N SER A 406 -2.35 25.25 12.59
CA SER A 406 -2.12 26.69 12.75
C SER A 406 -0.66 27.09 12.50
N LEU A 407 0.31 26.25 12.92
CA LEU A 407 1.73 26.45 12.63
C LEU A 407 2.01 26.40 11.12
N ARG A 408 1.54 25.33 10.47
CA ARG A 408 1.81 25.10 9.05
C ARG A 408 1.06 26.03 8.12
N GLU A 409 -0.04 26.61 8.54
CA GLU A 409 -0.71 27.70 7.83
C GLU A 409 0.21 28.93 7.71
N GLN A 410 0.97 29.25 8.75
CA GLN A 410 1.88 30.39 8.76
C GLN A 410 3.20 30.15 8.00
N VAL A 411 3.52 28.89 7.66
CA VAL A 411 4.78 28.52 6.99
C VAL A 411 4.52 28.07 5.56
N GLY A 412 5.16 28.70 4.58
CA GLY A 412 5.16 28.29 3.17
C GLY A 412 6.50 27.67 2.79
N ILE A 413 6.48 26.64 1.96
CA ILE A 413 7.68 25.96 1.49
C ILE A 413 7.67 25.90 -0.03
N VAL A 414 8.78 26.32 -0.65
CA VAL A 414 9.08 26.09 -2.07
C VAL A 414 10.26 25.10 -2.10
N PRO A 415 10.01 23.82 -2.38
CA PRO A 415 11.04 22.79 -2.33
C PRO A 415 11.95 22.83 -3.57
N GLN A 416 13.13 22.23 -3.47
CA GLN A 416 14.08 22.05 -4.55
C GLN A 416 13.48 21.27 -5.73
N GLU A 417 12.92 20.08 -5.46
CA GLU A 417 12.17 19.30 -6.44
C GLU A 417 10.69 19.66 -6.37
N THR A 418 10.22 20.38 -7.37
CA THR A 418 8.81 20.78 -7.43
C THR A 418 7.91 19.60 -7.79
N MET A 419 7.08 19.22 -6.85
CA MET A 419 6.04 18.20 -7.06
C MET A 419 4.72 18.86 -7.46
N LEU A 420 4.21 18.49 -8.63
CA LEU A 420 2.86 18.83 -9.08
C LEU A 420 1.98 17.58 -8.99
N PHE A 421 0.76 17.79 -8.51
CA PHE A 421 -0.25 16.73 -8.45
C PHE A 421 -0.84 16.46 -9.83
N ASN A 422 -1.24 15.24 -10.07
CA ASN A 422 -2.01 14.88 -11.26
C ASN A 422 -3.38 15.60 -11.19
N GLY A 423 -3.60 16.51 -12.11
CA GLY A 423 -4.77 17.39 -12.17
C GLY A 423 -4.51 18.58 -13.09
N SER A 424 -5.42 19.58 -13.10
CA SER A 424 -5.22 20.78 -13.89
C SER A 424 -4.19 21.73 -13.25
N VAL A 425 -3.65 22.67 -14.03
CA VAL A 425 -2.84 23.77 -13.52
C VAL A 425 -3.62 24.56 -12.47
N TYR A 426 -4.90 24.81 -12.74
CA TYR A 426 -5.84 25.47 -11.81
C TYR A 426 -5.83 24.77 -10.44
N ASN A 427 -6.09 23.46 -10.41
CA ASN A 427 -6.14 22.68 -9.18
C ASN A 427 -4.78 22.66 -8.44
N ASN A 428 -3.68 22.69 -9.17
CA ASN A 428 -2.36 22.75 -8.59
C ASN A 428 -2.08 24.08 -7.89
N ILE A 429 -2.54 25.21 -8.40
CA ILE A 429 -2.41 26.52 -7.75
C ILE A 429 -3.42 26.64 -6.61
N LEU A 430 -4.68 26.23 -6.82
CA LEU A 430 -5.76 26.20 -5.81
C LEU A 430 -5.36 25.46 -4.53
N TYR A 431 -4.47 24.44 -4.64
CA TYR A 431 -3.96 23.68 -3.49
C TYR A 431 -3.30 24.56 -2.42
N GLY A 432 -2.83 25.76 -2.76
CA GLY A 432 -2.32 26.74 -1.80
C GLY A 432 -3.39 27.26 -0.82
N ARG A 433 -4.63 27.45 -1.31
CA ARG A 433 -5.81 27.85 -0.52
C ARG A 433 -7.08 27.42 -1.27
N LEU A 434 -7.79 26.43 -0.69
CA LEU A 434 -8.88 25.73 -1.37
C LEU A 434 -10.17 26.56 -1.58
N ASP A 435 -10.33 27.64 -0.84
CA ASP A 435 -11.45 28.58 -0.93
C ASP A 435 -11.17 29.82 -1.82
N ALA A 436 -10.01 29.81 -2.50
CA ALA A 436 -9.61 30.92 -3.36
C ALA A 436 -10.50 31.06 -4.60
N THR A 437 -10.79 32.31 -4.98
CA THR A 437 -11.52 32.62 -6.21
C THR A 437 -10.63 32.44 -7.45
N LYS A 438 -11.25 32.38 -8.63
CA LYS A 438 -10.53 32.29 -9.89
C LYS A 438 -9.61 33.51 -10.11
N GLU A 439 -10.08 34.68 -9.76
CA GLU A 439 -9.36 35.94 -9.86
C GLU A 439 -8.10 35.95 -8.97
N GLU A 440 -8.21 35.40 -7.76
CA GLU A 440 -7.06 35.26 -6.84
C GLU A 440 -6.03 34.27 -7.39
N ILE A 441 -6.47 33.17 -7.99
CA ILE A 441 -5.58 32.18 -8.62
C ILE A 441 -4.84 32.81 -9.81
N GLU A 442 -5.53 33.56 -10.66
CA GLU A 442 -4.93 34.26 -11.77
C GLU A 442 -3.96 35.36 -11.31
N ALA A 443 -4.30 36.09 -10.25
CA ALA A 443 -3.43 37.08 -9.64
C ALA A 443 -2.14 36.43 -9.09
N ALA A 444 -2.27 35.31 -8.37
CA ALA A 444 -1.11 34.54 -7.88
C ALA A 444 -0.23 34.02 -9.03
N ALA A 445 -0.85 33.53 -10.11
CA ALA A 445 -0.12 33.07 -11.29
C ALA A 445 0.63 34.23 -12.00
N LYS A 446 0.02 35.40 -12.10
CA LYS A 446 0.67 36.62 -12.63
C LYS A 446 1.84 37.04 -11.75
N ALA A 447 1.66 37.08 -10.45
CA ALA A 447 2.72 37.42 -9.50
C ALA A 447 3.92 36.44 -9.55
N ALA A 448 3.64 35.15 -9.87
CA ALA A 448 4.66 34.11 -10.08
C ALA A 448 5.24 34.08 -11.50
N ASN A 449 4.94 35.02 -12.38
CA ASN A 449 5.31 35.00 -13.80
C ASN A 449 4.82 33.70 -14.51
N ALA A 450 3.74 33.08 -14.05
CA ALA A 450 3.23 31.84 -14.59
C ALA A 450 2.09 32.03 -15.60
N HIS A 451 1.34 33.13 -15.52
CA HIS A 451 0.12 33.36 -16.31
C HIS A 451 0.36 33.24 -17.81
N ASP A 452 1.41 33.88 -18.34
CA ASP A 452 1.64 33.98 -19.79
C ASP A 452 1.91 32.63 -20.42
N PHE A 453 2.75 31.77 -19.77
CA PHE A 453 2.97 30.43 -20.30
C PHE A 453 1.73 29.53 -20.11
N ILE A 454 0.95 29.71 -19.01
CA ILE A 454 -0.29 28.95 -18.79
C ILE A 454 -1.28 29.23 -19.92
N MET A 455 -1.42 30.50 -20.35
CA MET A 455 -2.30 30.89 -21.45
C MET A 455 -1.86 30.35 -22.82
N GLN A 456 -0.60 29.91 -22.95
CA GLN A 456 -0.07 29.25 -24.16
C GLN A 456 -0.31 27.73 -24.17
N LEU A 457 -0.74 27.13 -23.05
CA LEU A 457 -1.10 25.72 -22.99
C LEU A 457 -2.44 25.47 -23.69
N THR A 458 -2.64 24.26 -24.19
CA THR A 458 -3.82 23.87 -25.00
C THR A 458 -5.16 24.26 -24.35
N ASP A 459 -5.30 23.97 -23.05
CA ASP A 459 -6.51 24.24 -22.27
C ASP A 459 -6.28 25.31 -21.19
N CYS A 460 -5.26 26.15 -21.35
CA CYS A 460 -4.89 27.20 -20.38
C CYS A 460 -4.79 26.63 -18.95
N TYR A 461 -5.53 27.21 -18.00
CA TYR A 461 -5.55 26.77 -16.60
C TYR A 461 -6.14 25.36 -16.39
N GLU A 462 -7.00 24.88 -17.30
CA GLU A 462 -7.58 23.54 -17.22
C GLU A 462 -6.70 22.46 -17.85
N THR A 463 -5.54 22.82 -18.40
CA THR A 463 -4.57 21.87 -18.93
C THR A 463 -4.20 20.84 -17.87
N LYS A 464 -4.44 19.57 -18.17
CA LYS A 464 -4.09 18.44 -17.29
C LYS A 464 -2.58 18.19 -17.32
N LEU A 465 -1.98 18.18 -16.16
CA LEU A 465 -0.59 17.86 -15.95
C LEU A 465 -0.45 16.33 -15.79
N GLY A 466 0.48 15.72 -16.52
CA GLY A 466 0.85 14.33 -16.33
C GLY A 466 1.53 14.10 -14.97
N ASP A 467 1.90 12.85 -14.69
CA ASP A 467 2.58 12.49 -13.45
C ASP A 467 3.76 13.43 -13.18
N ARG A 468 3.73 14.09 -12.01
CA ARG A 468 4.72 15.08 -11.58
C ARG A 468 4.93 16.26 -12.55
N GLY A 469 3.98 16.55 -13.44
CA GLY A 469 4.10 17.64 -14.41
C GLY A 469 5.16 17.41 -15.48
N VAL A 470 5.35 16.18 -15.94
CA VAL A 470 6.34 15.77 -16.95
C VAL A 470 6.27 16.61 -18.24
N ASN A 471 5.10 17.14 -18.58
CA ASN A 471 4.88 17.94 -19.78
C ASN A 471 5.35 19.40 -19.67
N LEU A 472 5.84 19.82 -18.50
CA LEU A 472 6.30 21.18 -18.23
C LEU A 472 7.82 21.24 -18.08
N SER A 473 8.44 22.38 -18.46
CA SER A 473 9.84 22.63 -18.15
C SER A 473 10.06 22.76 -16.64
N GLY A 474 11.30 22.61 -16.17
CA GLY A 474 11.65 22.81 -14.75
C GLY A 474 11.21 24.18 -14.22
N GLY A 475 11.47 25.24 -14.98
CA GLY A 475 11.07 26.60 -14.61
C GLY A 475 9.56 26.83 -14.61
N GLN A 476 8.81 26.18 -15.50
CA GLN A 476 7.35 26.23 -15.51
C GLN A 476 6.77 25.56 -14.27
N ARG A 477 7.25 24.35 -13.92
CA ARG A 477 6.83 23.67 -12.68
C ARG A 477 7.08 24.53 -11.45
N GLN A 478 8.25 25.17 -11.40
CA GLN A 478 8.64 25.97 -10.26
C GLN A 478 7.78 27.22 -10.12
N ARG A 479 7.44 27.91 -11.22
CA ARG A 479 6.53 29.07 -11.21
C ARG A 479 5.12 28.68 -10.73
N ILE A 480 4.63 27.50 -11.05
CA ILE A 480 3.36 26.98 -10.47
C ILE A 480 3.49 26.77 -8.95
N ALA A 481 4.61 26.23 -8.47
CA ALA A 481 4.83 26.07 -7.03
C ALA A 481 4.95 27.42 -6.30
N ILE A 482 5.60 28.41 -6.94
CA ILE A 482 5.64 29.78 -6.42
C ILE A 482 4.23 30.39 -6.38
N ALA A 483 3.42 30.22 -7.44
CA ALA A 483 2.03 30.68 -7.46
C ALA A 483 1.21 30.06 -6.32
N ARG A 484 1.41 28.76 -6.03
CA ARG A 484 0.81 28.06 -4.89
C ARG A 484 1.23 28.70 -3.55
N ALA A 485 2.50 29.04 -3.39
CA ALA A 485 3.01 29.68 -2.18
C ALA A 485 2.49 31.13 -2.04
N ILE A 486 2.38 31.88 -3.13
CA ILE A 486 1.79 33.24 -3.15
C ILE A 486 0.33 33.19 -2.73
N LEU A 487 -0.45 32.25 -3.29
CA LEU A 487 -1.87 32.08 -2.97
C LEU A 487 -2.11 31.72 -1.51
N LYS A 488 -1.23 30.92 -0.92
CA LYS A 488 -1.24 30.57 0.50
C LYS A 488 -1.00 31.77 1.41
N ASN A 489 -0.17 32.72 0.98
CA ASN A 489 0.19 33.96 1.67
C ASN A 489 0.74 33.75 3.10
N PRO A 490 1.75 32.92 3.32
CA PRO A 490 2.31 32.64 4.64
C PRO A 490 3.17 33.81 5.14
N ARG A 491 3.33 33.93 6.48
CA ARG A 491 4.23 34.93 7.10
C ARG A 491 5.69 34.50 7.08
N ILE A 492 5.94 33.20 7.08
CA ILE A 492 7.29 32.62 7.08
C ILE A 492 7.45 31.79 5.81
N LEU A 493 8.56 31.98 5.10
CA LEU A 493 8.90 31.25 3.88
C LEU A 493 10.15 30.41 4.07
N ILE A 494 10.13 29.23 3.49
CA ILE A 494 11.29 28.35 3.35
C ILE A 494 11.50 28.09 1.86
N LEU A 495 12.66 28.50 1.34
CA LEU A 495 13.03 28.34 -0.05
C LEU A 495 14.25 27.43 -0.14
N ASP A 496 14.06 26.20 -0.67
CA ASP A 496 15.15 25.23 -0.80
C ASP A 496 15.61 25.18 -2.27
N GLU A 497 16.79 25.71 -2.53
CA GLU A 497 17.53 25.68 -3.81
C GLU A 497 16.67 25.77 -5.10
N ALA A 498 15.73 26.68 -5.09
CA ALA A 498 14.64 26.75 -6.07
C ALA A 498 15.06 26.94 -7.56
N THR A 499 16.35 26.99 -7.93
CA THR A 499 16.79 27.38 -9.30
C THR A 499 17.97 26.59 -9.88
N SER A 500 18.46 25.53 -9.22
CA SER A 500 19.74 24.87 -9.56
C SER A 500 19.81 24.17 -10.94
N ALA A 501 18.67 23.84 -11.54
CA ALA A 501 18.57 23.06 -12.77
C ALA A 501 17.93 23.81 -13.94
N LEU A 502 17.90 25.17 -13.89
CA LEU A 502 17.25 26.01 -14.89
C LEU A 502 18.25 26.65 -15.88
N ASP A 503 17.78 26.87 -17.10
CA ASP A 503 18.48 27.76 -18.05
C ASP A 503 18.44 29.22 -17.57
N THR A 504 19.37 30.05 -18.05
CA THR A 504 19.59 31.42 -17.56
C THR A 504 18.34 32.31 -17.67
N GLU A 505 17.53 32.16 -18.73
CA GLU A 505 16.32 32.96 -18.91
C GLU A 505 15.21 32.53 -17.94
N SER A 506 14.94 31.24 -17.87
CA SER A 506 13.97 30.67 -16.90
C SER A 506 14.36 30.99 -15.45
N GLU A 507 15.66 30.97 -15.16
CA GLU A 507 16.22 31.36 -13.86
C GLU A 507 15.86 32.79 -13.48
N ARG A 508 16.11 33.78 -14.37
CA ARG A 508 15.79 35.17 -14.11
C ARG A 508 14.32 35.39 -13.80
N VAL A 509 13.42 34.76 -14.60
CA VAL A 509 11.98 34.90 -14.43
C VAL A 509 11.50 34.24 -13.11
N VAL A 510 12.10 33.13 -12.72
CA VAL A 510 11.82 32.46 -11.43
C VAL A 510 12.34 33.29 -10.26
N GLN A 511 13.56 33.87 -10.37
CA GLN A 511 14.13 34.71 -9.33
C GLN A 511 13.29 35.97 -9.07
N GLU A 512 12.83 36.65 -10.12
CA GLU A 512 11.92 37.80 -9.99
C GLU A 512 10.60 37.43 -9.28
N ALA A 513 10.09 36.20 -9.49
CA ALA A 513 8.91 35.71 -8.80
C ALA A 513 9.19 35.38 -7.31
N LEU A 514 10.37 34.81 -7.01
CA LEU A 514 10.81 34.57 -5.64
C LEU A 514 11.03 35.86 -4.87
N ASP A 515 11.69 36.87 -5.49
CA ASP A 515 11.91 38.16 -4.87
C ASP A 515 10.59 38.85 -4.49
N ARG A 516 9.57 38.79 -5.38
CA ARG A 516 8.21 39.28 -5.07
C ARG A 516 7.55 38.45 -3.95
N LEU A 517 7.75 37.14 -3.94
CA LEU A 517 7.21 36.27 -2.90
C LEU A 517 7.82 36.60 -1.52
N MET A 518 9.09 36.96 -1.43
CA MET A 518 9.78 37.27 -0.17
C MET A 518 9.40 38.63 0.45
N VAL A 519 8.90 39.58 -0.33
CA VAL A 519 8.56 40.91 0.18
C VAL A 519 7.60 40.85 1.37
N GLY A 520 8.04 41.44 2.50
CA GLY A 520 7.26 41.53 3.73
C GLY A 520 7.08 40.21 4.49
N ARG A 521 7.87 39.19 4.18
CA ARG A 521 7.85 37.87 4.81
C ARG A 521 9.22 37.51 5.37
N THR A 522 9.22 36.85 6.53
CA THR A 522 10.44 36.24 7.07
C THR A 522 10.83 35.05 6.22
N SER A 523 12.01 35.11 5.56
CA SER A 523 12.36 34.12 4.56
C SER A 523 13.67 33.40 4.92
N PHE A 524 13.61 32.06 4.96
CA PHE A 524 14.76 31.18 5.11
C PHE A 524 15.11 30.61 3.75
N VAL A 525 16.28 30.96 3.22
CA VAL A 525 16.72 30.54 1.89
C VAL A 525 17.95 29.66 2.01
N ILE A 526 17.82 28.37 1.62
CA ILE A 526 18.99 27.51 1.45
C ILE A 526 19.67 27.94 0.16
N ALA A 527 20.78 28.69 0.29
CA ALA A 527 21.34 29.39 -0.80
C ALA A 527 22.47 28.61 -1.49
N HIS A 528 22.27 28.34 -2.78
CA HIS A 528 23.31 27.85 -3.70
C HIS A 528 23.72 28.90 -4.75
N ARG A 529 23.12 30.10 -4.69
CA ARG A 529 23.38 31.18 -5.65
C ARG A 529 23.85 32.47 -4.99
N LEU A 530 24.76 33.14 -5.69
CA LEU A 530 25.41 34.36 -5.23
C LEU A 530 24.41 35.51 -5.03
N SER A 531 23.48 35.70 -5.96
CA SER A 531 22.50 36.80 -5.90
C SER A 531 21.64 36.71 -4.64
N THR A 532 21.20 35.53 -4.29
CA THR A 532 20.39 35.30 -3.09
C THR A 532 21.17 35.54 -1.80
N VAL A 533 22.46 35.16 -1.80
CA VAL A 533 23.33 35.34 -0.63
C VAL A 533 23.68 36.81 -0.43
N LYS A 534 23.99 37.55 -1.53
CA LYS A 534 24.33 38.98 -1.47
C LYS A 534 23.18 39.85 -0.97
N ASN A 535 21.95 39.50 -1.36
CA ASN A 535 20.76 40.30 -1.03
C ASN A 535 20.11 39.91 0.30
N ALA A 536 20.64 38.91 1.02
CA ALA A 536 20.14 38.50 2.32
C ALA A 536 20.51 39.51 3.40
N ASP A 537 19.55 39.81 4.30
CA ASP A 537 19.77 40.67 5.46
C ASP A 537 20.78 40.07 6.44
N LYS A 538 20.79 38.71 6.52
CA LYS A 538 21.70 37.95 7.35
C LYS A 538 22.05 36.61 6.74
N ILE A 539 23.28 36.20 6.88
CA ILE A 539 23.79 34.91 6.43
C ILE A 539 24.14 34.08 7.65
N LEU A 540 23.68 32.82 7.69
CA LEU A 540 24.05 31.83 8.68
C LEU A 540 24.94 30.78 8.03
N VAL A 541 26.18 30.68 8.51
CA VAL A 541 27.16 29.72 7.98
C VAL A 541 27.23 28.49 8.89
N LEU A 542 26.86 27.34 8.32
CA LEU A 542 26.83 26.09 9.02
C LEU A 542 28.03 25.21 8.64
N GLU A 543 28.65 24.59 9.63
CA GLU A 543 29.61 23.51 9.46
C GLU A 543 29.34 22.37 10.45
N LYS A 544 29.18 21.16 9.93
CA LYS A 544 28.97 19.93 10.73
C LYS A 544 27.90 20.10 11.83
N GLY A 545 26.81 20.77 11.48
CA GLY A 545 25.66 20.96 12.38
C GLY A 545 25.78 22.12 13.37
N ASN A 546 26.86 22.90 13.32
CA ASN A 546 27.09 24.07 14.19
C ASN A 546 26.98 25.36 13.39
N LEU A 547 26.50 26.42 14.01
CA LEU A 547 26.60 27.79 13.47
C LEU A 547 27.99 28.32 13.77
N VAL A 548 28.82 28.51 12.73
CA VAL A 548 30.21 28.94 12.87
C VAL A 548 30.37 30.43 12.60
N GLU A 549 29.61 31.02 11.67
CA GLU A 549 29.64 32.43 11.35
C GLU A 549 28.23 32.95 11.10
N SER A 550 27.99 34.22 11.41
CA SER A 550 26.71 34.90 11.18
C SER A 550 26.93 36.40 11.00
N GLY A 551 26.43 36.98 9.90
CA GLY A 551 26.56 38.39 9.57
C GLY A 551 26.03 38.70 8.19
N THR A 552 26.28 39.91 7.70
CA THR A 552 26.02 40.33 6.32
C THR A 552 27.09 39.80 5.36
N HIS A 553 26.84 39.91 4.06
CA HIS A 553 27.79 39.49 3.03
C HIS A 553 29.16 40.13 3.20
N ASP A 554 29.20 41.47 3.39
CA ASP A 554 30.45 42.23 3.47
C ASP A 554 31.19 41.92 4.78
N GLU A 555 30.48 41.80 5.91
CA GLU A 555 31.07 41.45 7.20
C GLU A 555 31.75 40.07 7.14
N LEU A 556 31.09 39.07 6.55
CA LEU A 556 31.61 37.72 6.48
C LEU A 556 32.76 37.56 5.48
N LEU A 557 32.79 38.38 4.40
CA LEU A 557 33.96 38.45 3.51
C LEU A 557 35.17 39.07 4.20
N ALA A 558 34.95 40.12 5.02
CA ALA A 558 36.01 40.76 5.77
C ALA A 558 36.64 39.86 6.85
N LEU A 559 35.89 38.90 7.40
CA LEU A 559 36.39 37.92 8.36
C LEU A 559 37.34 36.88 7.76
N ASP A 560 37.37 36.75 6.41
CA ASP A 560 38.13 35.75 5.64
C ASP A 560 38.02 34.31 6.18
N GLY A 561 36.85 33.97 6.74
CA GLY A 561 36.52 32.68 7.35
C GLY A 561 35.97 31.64 6.38
N LEU A 562 35.16 30.72 6.89
CA LEU A 562 34.53 29.64 6.10
C LEU A 562 33.66 30.22 4.97
N TYR A 563 32.90 31.29 5.26
CA TYR A 563 32.07 31.95 4.24
C TYR A 563 32.89 32.46 3.07
N ALA A 564 33.96 33.21 3.36
CA ALA A 564 34.85 33.75 2.33
C ALA A 564 35.52 32.64 1.50
N HIS A 565 35.86 31.52 2.14
CA HIS A 565 36.37 30.32 1.45
C HIS A 565 35.35 29.71 0.50
N LEU A 566 34.09 29.47 0.97
CA LEU A 566 32.99 28.95 0.16
C LEU A 566 32.67 29.91 -1.00
N TYR A 567 32.67 31.22 -0.74
CA TYR A 567 32.47 32.24 -1.75
C TYR A 567 33.53 32.17 -2.85
N LYS A 568 34.81 32.07 -2.48
CA LYS A 568 35.92 31.96 -3.44
C LYS A 568 35.81 30.72 -4.33
N ILE A 569 35.38 29.59 -3.76
CA ILE A 569 35.24 28.32 -4.49
C ILE A 569 34.01 28.34 -5.43
N GLN A 570 32.86 28.75 -4.95
CA GLN A 570 31.59 28.61 -5.68
C GLN A 570 31.34 29.76 -6.67
N TYR A 571 31.79 30.97 -6.38
CA TYR A 571 31.29 32.16 -7.05
C TYR A 571 32.36 32.97 -7.78
N ARG A 572 33.61 33.01 -7.31
CA ARG A 572 34.69 33.81 -7.96
C ARG A 572 35.00 33.33 -9.39
N ASN A 573 34.84 32.05 -9.69
CA ASN A 573 35.04 31.50 -11.04
C ASN A 573 33.91 31.86 -12.02
N LYS A 574 32.79 32.42 -11.56
CA LYS A 574 31.65 32.84 -12.40
C LYS A 574 31.63 34.34 -12.70
N GLU A 575 32.27 35.18 -11.86
CA GLU A 575 32.39 36.61 -12.13
C GLU A 575 33.53 36.92 -13.13
N ALA A 576 34.42 35.96 -13.39
CA ALA A 576 35.54 36.10 -14.31
C ALA A 576 35.23 35.63 -15.75
N LYS A 577 33.99 35.23 -16.04
CA LYS A 577 33.49 34.92 -17.38
C LYS A 577 32.31 35.85 -17.72
#